data_a9f386974b5e0b3e5442d885537dfb3f
#
_entry.id   a9f386974b5e0b3e5442d885537dfb3f
#
_cell.length_a   1.000
_cell.length_b   1.000
_cell.length_c   1.000
_cell.angle_alpha   90.00
_cell.angle_beta   90.00
_cell.angle_gamma   90.00
#
_symmetry.space_group_name_H-M   'P 1'
#
loop_
_entity.id
_entity.type
_entity.pdbx_description
1 polymer ?
#
loop_
_entity_poly.entity_id
_entity_poly.type
_entity_poly.pdbx_seq_one_letter_code
_entity_poly.pdbx_strand_id
1 'polypeptide(L)'
;IKGTEQKGITTSNQPLVIWKNSKHPEICEAFIKTLYEEDTYVKFLHSVPVGMLPAIKGIEDSEAYKDDPTIQKFAHAEEVISSQIPGGTAIGFEHGPSVQAGILTNQHVIEEMFQDIITNGTDVKTAAKAAEDKLNSLMEAATQ
;
A
#
# COMPACT_ATOMS: atom_id res chain seq x y z
N ILE A 1 -13.78 -1.61 -12.82
CA ILE A 1 -14.69 -2.78 -12.90
C ILE A 1 -15.90 -2.35 -13.71
N LYS A 2 -16.24 -3.12 -14.77
CA LYS A 2 -17.34 -2.80 -15.68
C LYS A 2 -18.68 -2.93 -14.92
N GLY A 3 -19.49 -1.85 -14.89
CA GLY A 3 -20.80 -1.86 -14.26
C GLY A 3 -20.91 -1.25 -12.86
N THR A 4 -19.83 -0.67 -12.34
CA THR A 4 -19.88 0.11 -11.08
C THR A 4 -19.71 1.60 -11.36
N GLU A 5 -20.50 2.44 -10.71
CA GLU A 5 -20.33 3.90 -10.76
C GLU A 5 -19.15 4.35 -9.88
N GLN A 6 -18.79 3.58 -8.86
CA GLN A 6 -17.64 3.82 -8.02
C GLN A 6 -16.37 3.25 -8.65
N LYS A 7 -15.40 4.13 -8.87
CA LYS A 7 -14.03 3.75 -9.22
C LYS A 7 -13.28 3.49 -7.91
N GLY A 8 -13.19 2.23 -7.52
CA GLY A 8 -12.38 1.83 -6.38
C GLY A 8 -10.92 1.72 -6.79
N ILE A 9 -10.04 2.40 -6.05
CA ILE A 9 -8.60 2.24 -6.15
C ILE A 9 -8.04 1.99 -4.77
N THR A 10 -7.16 1.02 -4.66
CA THR A 10 -6.44 0.78 -3.41
C THR A 10 -5.15 1.57 -3.42
N THR A 11 -4.95 2.39 -2.40
CA THR A 11 -3.69 3.09 -2.15
C THR A 11 -3.06 2.58 -0.87
N SER A 12 -1.74 2.51 -0.84
CA SER A 12 -0.97 2.16 0.35
C SER A 12 0.04 3.27 0.63
N ASN A 13 -0.02 3.84 1.82
CA ASN A 13 0.96 4.78 2.30
C ASN A 13 2.02 4.04 3.12
N GLN A 14 3.28 4.41 2.93
CA GLN A 14 4.40 3.89 3.73
C GLN A 14 4.93 5.01 4.62
N PRO A 15 4.37 5.22 5.83
CA PRO A 15 4.76 6.29 6.71
C PRO A 15 6.10 5.98 7.39
N LEU A 16 6.94 7.01 7.53
CA LEU A 16 8.07 6.98 8.45
C LEU A 16 7.60 7.49 9.82
N VAL A 17 7.89 6.73 10.86
CA VAL A 17 7.47 7.06 12.23
C VAL A 17 8.66 7.06 13.19
N ILE A 18 8.60 7.93 14.19
CA ILE A 18 9.55 7.94 15.30
C ILE A 18 8.84 7.36 16.52
N TRP A 19 9.35 6.24 17.03
CA TRP A 19 8.77 5.62 18.21
C TRP A 19 8.96 6.49 19.45
N LYS A 20 7.94 6.59 20.30
CA LYS A 20 7.95 7.39 21.53
C LYS A 20 9.13 7.06 22.46
N ASN A 21 9.59 5.82 22.48
CA ASN A 21 10.68 5.33 23.30
C ASN A 21 12.03 5.27 22.55
N SER A 22 12.14 5.92 21.39
CA SER A 22 13.43 6.08 20.72
C SER A 22 14.42 6.78 21.65
N LYS A 23 15.66 6.29 21.68
CA LYS A 23 16.75 6.90 22.47
C LYS A 23 17.34 8.14 21.81
N HIS A 24 17.12 8.28 20.49
CA HIS A 24 17.69 9.35 19.67
C HIS A 24 16.63 9.89 18.69
N PRO A 25 15.52 10.47 19.17
CA PRO A 25 14.47 11.00 18.30
C PRO A 25 14.97 12.14 17.41
N GLU A 26 15.93 12.93 17.88
CA GLU A 26 16.56 14.00 17.12
C GLU A 26 17.33 13.50 15.89
N ILE A 27 17.98 12.34 15.99
CA ILE A 27 18.65 11.70 14.85
C ILE A 27 17.63 11.15 13.85
N CYS A 28 16.56 10.52 14.35
CA CYS A 28 15.48 10.06 13.50
C CYS A 28 14.81 11.21 12.73
N GLU A 29 14.59 12.34 13.41
CA GLU A 29 14.02 13.53 12.79
C GLU A 29 14.97 14.10 11.71
N ALA A 30 16.27 14.21 12.01
CA ALA A 30 17.27 14.65 11.06
C ALA A 30 17.32 13.73 9.83
N PHE A 31 17.30 12.42 10.03
CA PHE A 31 17.25 11.44 8.94
C PHE A 31 16.03 11.64 8.05
N ILE A 32 14.82 11.76 8.65
CA ILE A 32 13.58 11.98 7.89
C ILE A 32 13.66 13.29 7.09
N LYS A 33 14.14 14.38 7.71
CA LYS A 33 14.31 15.66 7.01
C LYS A 33 15.26 15.55 5.82
N THR A 34 16.42 14.90 6.01
CA THR A 34 17.39 14.69 4.93
C THR A 34 16.83 13.80 3.81
N LEU A 35 16.05 12.77 4.16
CA LEU A 35 15.40 11.93 3.14
C LEU A 35 14.43 12.72 2.26
N TYR A 36 13.74 13.71 2.82
CA TYR A 36 12.78 14.54 2.11
C TYR A 36 13.37 15.82 1.50
N GLU A 37 14.70 16.03 1.56
CA GLU A 37 15.36 17.00 0.69
C GLU A 37 15.22 16.56 -0.76
N GLU A 38 14.89 17.49 -1.67
CA GLU A 38 14.48 17.17 -3.04
C GLU A 38 15.43 16.20 -3.74
N ASP A 39 16.72 16.51 -3.76
CA ASP A 39 17.74 15.66 -4.42
C ASP A 39 17.81 14.24 -3.85
N THR A 40 17.69 14.12 -2.52
CA THR A 40 17.74 12.82 -1.84
C THR A 40 16.46 12.05 -2.07
N TYR A 41 15.33 12.74 -2.00
CA TYR A 41 14.01 12.13 -2.16
C TYR A 41 13.79 11.62 -3.58
N VAL A 42 14.17 12.39 -4.60
CA VAL A 42 14.12 11.97 -6.00
C VAL A 42 14.98 10.73 -6.23
N LYS A 43 16.23 10.70 -5.72
CA LYS A 43 17.09 9.50 -5.81
C LYS A 43 16.46 8.28 -5.12
N PHE A 44 15.81 8.50 -3.98
CA PHE A 44 15.10 7.43 -3.28
C PHE A 44 13.93 6.88 -4.11
N LEU A 45 13.11 7.76 -4.71
CA LEU A 45 12.01 7.36 -5.59
C LEU A 45 12.52 6.63 -6.84
N HIS A 46 13.62 7.10 -7.43
CA HIS A 46 14.27 6.45 -8.57
C HIS A 46 14.85 5.06 -8.26
N SER A 47 14.97 4.67 -7.00
CA SER A 47 15.35 3.30 -6.64
C SER A 47 14.26 2.27 -6.99
N VAL A 48 12.99 2.71 -7.09
CA VAL A 48 11.84 1.90 -7.52
C VAL A 48 10.93 2.74 -8.42
N PRO A 49 11.41 3.07 -9.64
CA PRO A 49 10.70 4.00 -10.52
C PRO A 49 9.31 3.46 -10.88
N VAL A 50 8.30 4.34 -10.86
CA VAL A 50 6.86 4.05 -11.04
C VAL A 50 6.24 3.18 -9.94
N GLY A 51 7.06 2.43 -9.18
CA GLY A 51 6.59 1.60 -8.06
C GLY A 51 6.43 2.37 -6.75
N MET A 52 7.15 3.49 -6.59
CA MET A 52 7.02 4.43 -5.48
C MET A 52 6.69 5.81 -6.02
N LEU A 53 5.50 6.28 -5.69
CA LEU A 53 5.04 7.60 -6.15
C LEU A 53 5.39 8.68 -5.13
N PRO A 54 5.64 9.92 -5.58
CA PRO A 54 5.91 11.04 -4.69
C PRO A 54 4.75 11.31 -3.72
N ALA A 55 5.06 11.44 -2.43
CA ALA A 55 4.12 11.86 -1.40
C ALA A 55 4.13 13.39 -1.19
N ILE A 56 5.12 14.08 -1.74
CA ILE A 56 5.26 15.54 -1.67
C ILE A 56 4.78 16.13 -2.99
N LYS A 57 3.81 17.04 -2.91
CA LYS A 57 3.27 17.75 -4.07
C LYS A 57 4.35 18.53 -4.80
N GLY A 58 4.35 18.44 -6.12
CA GLY A 58 5.25 19.14 -7.01
C GLY A 58 6.51 18.35 -7.37
N ILE A 59 6.86 17.32 -6.62
CA ILE A 59 7.98 16.43 -6.99
C ILE A 59 7.66 15.69 -8.29
N GLU A 60 6.43 15.23 -8.47
CA GLU A 60 5.96 14.57 -9.68
C GLU A 60 6.11 15.43 -10.94
N ASP A 61 6.13 16.75 -10.76
CA ASP A 61 6.27 17.72 -11.84
C ASP A 61 7.70 18.21 -12.07
N SER A 62 8.61 17.92 -11.13
CA SER A 62 10.00 18.37 -11.23
C SER A 62 10.74 17.70 -12.39
N GLU A 63 11.64 18.45 -13.02
CA GLU A 63 12.51 17.91 -14.08
C GLU A 63 13.39 16.77 -13.55
N ALA A 64 13.90 16.92 -12.33
CA ALA A 64 14.74 15.92 -11.69
C ALA A 64 14.03 14.56 -11.54
N TYR A 65 12.73 14.55 -11.17
CA TYR A 65 11.96 13.32 -11.07
C TYR A 65 11.67 12.71 -12.45
N LYS A 66 11.33 13.54 -13.43
CA LYS A 66 10.98 13.10 -14.80
C LYS A 66 12.19 12.65 -15.63
N ASP A 67 13.41 12.93 -15.20
CA ASP A 67 14.63 12.57 -15.93
C ASP A 67 15.05 11.09 -15.76
N ASP A 68 14.22 10.25 -15.14
CA ASP A 68 14.48 8.81 -15.08
C ASP A 68 13.96 8.09 -16.34
N PRO A 69 14.80 7.26 -17.01
CA PRO A 69 14.41 6.58 -18.25
C PRO A 69 13.20 5.65 -18.10
N THR A 70 12.99 5.07 -16.91
CA THR A 70 11.86 4.19 -16.64
C THR A 70 10.58 4.99 -16.47
N ILE A 71 10.64 6.12 -15.75
CA ILE A 71 9.53 7.05 -15.61
C ILE A 71 9.12 7.58 -16.99
N GLN A 72 10.07 8.00 -17.81
CA GLN A 72 9.79 8.45 -19.18
C GLN A 72 9.12 7.36 -20.02
N LYS A 73 9.63 6.13 -19.94
CA LYS A 73 9.06 4.98 -20.68
C LYS A 73 7.62 4.68 -20.27
N PHE A 74 7.29 4.85 -19.01
CA PHE A 74 5.97 4.54 -18.46
C PHE A 74 5.17 5.79 -18.05
N ALA A 75 5.51 6.97 -18.60
CA ALA A 75 4.91 8.25 -18.21
C ALA A 75 3.37 8.25 -18.25
N HIS A 76 2.77 7.61 -19.24
CA HIS A 76 1.31 7.51 -19.32
C HIS A 76 0.72 6.65 -18.18
N ALA A 77 1.37 5.56 -17.80
CA ALA A 77 0.91 4.74 -16.69
C ALA A 77 1.05 5.48 -15.35
N GLU A 78 2.16 6.19 -15.17
CA GLU A 78 2.42 7.02 -14.00
C GLU A 78 1.38 8.14 -13.87
N GLU A 79 1.06 8.86 -14.95
CA GLU A 79 0.02 9.89 -14.98
C GLU A 79 -1.36 9.34 -14.57
N VAL A 80 -1.74 8.17 -15.12
CA VAL A 80 -3.02 7.53 -14.77
C VAL A 80 -3.06 7.15 -13.30
N ILE A 81 -1.99 6.55 -12.78
CA ILE A 81 -1.92 6.13 -11.37
C ILE A 81 -1.98 7.37 -10.46
N SER A 82 -1.15 8.37 -10.71
CA SER A 82 -1.08 9.61 -9.92
C SER A 82 -2.41 10.36 -9.89
N SER A 83 -3.12 10.40 -11.02
CA SER A 83 -4.45 11.04 -11.09
C SER A 83 -5.51 10.36 -10.22
N GLN A 84 -5.30 9.11 -9.84
CA GLN A 84 -6.26 8.32 -9.08
C GLN A 84 -5.97 8.31 -7.57
N ILE A 85 -4.77 8.69 -7.14
CA ILE A 85 -4.35 8.70 -5.72
C ILE A 85 -5.34 9.48 -4.83
N PRO A 86 -5.84 10.67 -5.21
CA PRO A 86 -6.76 11.44 -4.36
C PRO A 86 -8.08 10.72 -4.04
N GLY A 87 -8.50 9.79 -4.90
CA GLY A 87 -9.70 8.95 -4.70
C GLY A 87 -9.42 7.58 -4.11
N GLY A 88 -8.16 7.32 -3.77
CA GLY A 88 -7.73 6.02 -3.26
C GLY A 88 -8.08 5.81 -1.80
N THR A 89 -8.33 4.56 -1.44
CA THR A 89 -8.54 4.13 -0.06
C THR A 89 -7.77 2.84 0.21
N ALA A 90 -7.53 2.54 1.46
CA ALA A 90 -6.97 1.26 1.88
C ALA A 90 -8.06 0.41 2.55
N ILE A 91 -7.91 -0.90 2.47
CA ILE A 91 -8.85 -1.84 3.09
C ILE A 91 -8.97 -1.52 4.58
N GLY A 92 -10.21 -1.31 5.04
CA GLY A 92 -10.52 -1.04 6.45
C GLY A 92 -10.33 0.42 6.88
N PHE A 93 -10.04 1.34 5.97
CA PHE A 93 -9.92 2.78 6.28
C PHE A 93 -11.21 3.57 6.05
N GLU A 94 -12.24 2.95 5.49
CA GLU A 94 -13.54 3.59 5.20
C GLU A 94 -14.20 4.16 6.45
N HIS A 95 -13.96 3.55 7.61
CA HIS A 95 -14.53 3.94 8.91
C HIS A 95 -13.46 4.20 9.98
N GLY A 96 -12.21 4.40 9.57
CA GLY A 96 -11.06 4.58 10.46
C GLY A 96 -10.26 3.30 10.70
N PRO A 97 -9.24 3.33 11.55
CA PRO A 97 -8.39 2.18 11.83
C PRO A 97 -9.20 0.99 12.36
N SER A 98 -8.97 -0.19 11.80
CA SER A 98 -9.71 -1.40 12.11
C SER A 98 -8.75 -2.55 12.43
N VAL A 99 -8.96 -3.20 13.58
CA VAL A 99 -8.22 -4.42 13.96
C VAL A 99 -8.50 -5.54 12.96
N GLN A 100 -9.72 -5.61 12.45
CA GLN A 100 -10.15 -6.60 11.46
C GLN A 100 -9.39 -6.46 10.15
N ALA A 101 -9.11 -5.24 9.69
CA ALA A 101 -8.27 -5.00 8.52
C ALA A 101 -6.84 -5.49 8.74
N GLY A 102 -6.29 -5.29 9.93
CA GLY A 102 -4.98 -5.83 10.32
C GLY A 102 -4.94 -7.36 10.29
N ILE A 103 -5.99 -8.03 10.75
CA ILE A 103 -6.11 -9.49 10.66
C ILE A 103 -6.14 -9.93 9.21
N LEU A 104 -6.99 -9.32 8.39
CA LEU A 104 -7.13 -9.65 6.97
C LEU A 104 -5.78 -9.56 6.22
N THR A 105 -5.00 -8.51 6.50
CA THR A 105 -3.73 -8.27 5.80
C THR A 105 -2.55 -9.08 6.35
N ASN A 106 -2.54 -9.41 7.65
CA ASN A 106 -1.37 -10.05 8.28
C ASN A 106 -1.49 -11.58 8.41
N GLN A 107 -2.69 -12.12 8.34
CA GLN A 107 -2.90 -13.57 8.54
C GLN A 107 -2.86 -14.37 7.24
N HIS A 108 -2.67 -13.72 6.09
CA HIS A 108 -2.53 -14.35 4.78
C HIS A 108 -3.64 -15.34 4.39
N VAL A 109 -4.84 -15.22 4.98
CA VAL A 109 -5.93 -16.19 4.78
C VAL A 109 -6.39 -16.23 3.33
N ILE A 110 -6.40 -15.07 2.67
CA ILE A 110 -6.80 -14.98 1.26
C ILE A 110 -5.75 -15.60 0.35
N GLU A 111 -4.48 -15.36 0.62
CA GLU A 111 -3.37 -15.96 -0.13
C GLU A 111 -3.34 -17.48 0.04
N GLU A 112 -3.54 -17.99 1.26
CA GLU A 112 -3.65 -19.44 1.53
C GLU A 112 -4.83 -20.06 0.80
N MET A 113 -5.99 -19.40 0.76
CA MET A 113 -7.15 -19.84 -0.01
C MET A 113 -6.81 -20.02 -1.50
N PHE A 114 -6.16 -19.03 -2.11
CA PHE A 114 -5.74 -19.13 -3.50
C PHE A 114 -4.70 -20.23 -3.72
N GLN A 115 -3.74 -20.34 -2.81
CA GLN A 115 -2.74 -21.41 -2.87
C GLN A 115 -3.40 -22.78 -2.81
N ASP A 116 -4.36 -22.99 -1.92
CA ASP A 116 -5.08 -24.25 -1.78
C ASP A 116 -5.85 -24.61 -3.06
N ILE A 117 -6.56 -23.65 -3.67
CA ILE A 117 -7.23 -23.86 -4.94
C ILE A 117 -6.25 -24.24 -6.06
N ILE A 118 -5.14 -23.50 -6.19
CA ILE A 118 -4.21 -23.65 -7.32
C ILE A 118 -3.31 -24.88 -7.14
N THR A 119 -2.81 -25.12 -5.94
CA THR A 119 -1.80 -26.16 -5.66
C THR A 119 -2.44 -27.51 -5.35
N ASN A 120 -3.50 -27.50 -4.54
CA ASN A 120 -4.15 -28.73 -4.08
C ASN A 120 -5.40 -29.11 -4.90
N GLY A 121 -5.87 -28.19 -5.78
CA GLY A 121 -7.06 -28.44 -6.59
C GLY A 121 -8.36 -28.39 -5.79
N THR A 122 -8.36 -27.76 -4.61
CA THR A 122 -9.54 -27.62 -3.77
C THR A 122 -10.63 -26.85 -4.51
N ASP A 123 -11.87 -27.32 -4.39
CA ASP A 123 -13.02 -26.62 -4.99
C ASP A 123 -13.12 -25.19 -4.47
N VAL A 124 -13.36 -24.24 -5.36
CA VAL A 124 -13.38 -22.80 -5.06
C VAL A 124 -14.34 -22.44 -3.93
N LYS A 125 -15.55 -23.03 -3.94
CA LYS A 125 -16.55 -22.76 -2.88
C LYS A 125 -16.11 -23.31 -1.53
N THR A 126 -15.49 -24.49 -1.53
CA THR A 126 -14.96 -25.12 -0.32
C THR A 126 -13.83 -24.30 0.26
N ALA A 127 -12.87 -23.88 -0.55
CA ALA A 127 -11.75 -23.05 -0.12
C ALA A 127 -12.21 -21.67 0.39
N ALA A 128 -13.15 -21.04 -0.33
CA ALA A 128 -13.71 -19.75 0.10
C ALA A 128 -14.46 -19.85 1.43
N LYS A 129 -15.23 -20.93 1.64
CA LYS A 129 -15.91 -21.16 2.92
C LYS A 129 -14.93 -21.39 4.08
N ALA A 130 -13.89 -22.16 3.85
CA ALA A 130 -12.84 -22.39 4.86
C ALA A 130 -12.11 -21.07 5.23
N ALA A 131 -11.83 -20.22 4.24
CA ALA A 131 -11.23 -18.91 4.46
C ALA A 131 -12.17 -17.97 5.24
N GLU A 132 -13.45 -17.94 4.93
CA GLU A 132 -14.48 -17.19 5.66
C GLU A 132 -14.53 -17.63 7.13
N ASP A 133 -14.62 -18.93 7.39
CA ASP A 133 -14.70 -19.48 8.75
C ASP A 133 -13.44 -19.15 9.55
N LYS A 134 -12.25 -19.27 8.94
CA LYS A 134 -10.97 -18.89 9.56
C LYS A 134 -10.92 -17.40 9.89
N LEU A 135 -11.31 -16.52 8.97
CA LEU A 135 -11.35 -15.08 9.22
C LEU A 135 -12.33 -14.71 10.34
N ASN A 136 -13.52 -15.26 10.34
CA ASN A 136 -14.50 -15.01 11.41
C ASN A 136 -13.96 -15.42 12.78
N SER A 137 -13.36 -16.60 12.89
CA SER A 137 -12.75 -17.07 14.14
C SER A 137 -11.62 -16.14 14.63
N LEU A 138 -10.76 -15.68 13.72
CA LEU A 138 -9.67 -14.75 14.06
C LEU A 138 -10.19 -13.37 14.49
N MET A 139 -11.24 -12.87 13.84
CA MET A 139 -11.86 -11.59 14.18
C MET A 139 -12.60 -11.64 15.52
N GLU A 140 -13.29 -12.73 15.81
CA GLU A 140 -13.93 -12.95 17.13
C GLU A 140 -12.90 -13.01 18.25
N ALA A 141 -11.79 -13.72 18.06
CA ALA A 141 -10.72 -13.82 19.05
C ALA A 141 -10.05 -12.47 19.34
N ALA A 142 -9.99 -11.57 18.37
CA ALA A 142 -9.36 -10.25 18.52
C ALA A 142 -10.27 -9.19 19.17
N THR A 143 -11.55 -9.50 19.37
CA THR A 143 -12.53 -8.59 19.98
C THR A 143 -12.84 -8.94 21.45
N GLN A 144 -12.27 -10.01 21.98
CA GLN A 144 -12.34 -10.42 23.39
C GLN A 144 -11.18 -9.81 24.20
#